data_b48880f896eb5afbc9bcbfe30bb2b40c
#
_entry.id   b48880f896eb5afbc9bcbfe30bb2b40c
#
_cell.length_a   1.000
_cell.length_b   1.000
_cell.length_c   1.000
_cell.angle_alpha   90.00
_cell.angle_beta   90.00
_cell.angle_gamma   90.00
#
_symmetry.space_group_name_H-M   'P 1'
#
loop_
_entity.id
_entity.type
_entity.pdbx_description
1 polymer ?
#
loop_
_entity_poly.entity_id
_entity_poly.type
_entity_poly.pdbx_seq_one_letter_code
_entity_poly.pdbx_strand_id
1 'polypeptide(L)'
;MSNTAQIAIVMGSKSDWATMQEATQILDELNVPYHVEVVSAHRTPDKLFEFAENAQKNGYKVIIAGAGGAAHLPGMIAAKTLVPVLGVPVKSSMLSGVDSLYSIVQMPKGIPVGTLAIGPAGAANAGLLAAQILAGWDKALFARLQVFRENQTNMVLDNPDPRT
;
A
#
# COMPACT_ATOMS: atom_id res chain seq x y z
N MET A 1 -1.74 -19.18 16.87
CA MET A 1 -2.50 -18.17 16.09
C MET A 1 -2.08 -18.32 14.64
N SER A 2 -2.99 -18.51 13.71
CA SER A 2 -2.65 -18.66 12.28
C SER A 2 -2.03 -17.35 11.80
N ASN A 3 -0.79 -17.41 11.34
CA ASN A 3 -0.03 -16.28 10.78
C ASN A 3 -0.55 -15.95 9.36
N THR A 4 -1.84 -15.70 9.25
CA THR A 4 -2.52 -15.47 7.96
C THR A 4 -2.34 -14.00 7.59
N ALA A 5 -1.84 -13.74 6.40
CA ALA A 5 -1.67 -12.39 5.86
C ALA A 5 -3.03 -11.65 5.81
N GLN A 6 -3.11 -10.51 6.50
CA GLN A 6 -4.29 -9.63 6.48
C GLN A 6 -4.12 -8.42 5.55
N ILE A 7 -2.92 -8.22 5.05
CA ILE A 7 -2.59 -7.18 4.07
C ILE A 7 -2.16 -7.86 2.78
N ALA A 8 -2.72 -7.42 1.66
CA ALA A 8 -2.24 -7.79 0.34
C ALA A 8 -1.55 -6.58 -0.30
N ILE A 9 -0.39 -6.81 -0.91
CA ILE A 9 0.35 -5.83 -1.70
C ILE A 9 0.34 -6.30 -3.13
N VAL A 10 -0.30 -5.56 -4.00
CA VAL A 10 -0.41 -5.89 -5.43
C VAL A 10 0.12 -4.78 -6.30
N MET A 11 0.63 -5.14 -7.47
CA MET A 11 1.20 -4.19 -8.41
C MET A 11 0.96 -4.63 -9.85
N GLY A 12 0.93 -3.66 -10.77
CA GLY A 12 0.60 -3.91 -12.16
C GLY A 12 1.69 -4.62 -12.96
N SER A 13 2.94 -4.56 -12.49
CA SER A 13 4.11 -5.10 -13.16
C SER A 13 5.22 -5.44 -12.15
N LYS A 14 6.12 -6.35 -12.54
CA LYS A 14 7.36 -6.61 -11.77
C LYS A 14 8.25 -5.37 -11.65
N SER A 15 8.19 -4.45 -12.62
CA SER A 15 8.96 -3.20 -12.58
C SER A 15 8.53 -2.28 -11.43
N ASP A 16 7.30 -2.42 -10.91
CA ASP A 16 6.80 -1.63 -9.80
C ASP A 16 7.37 -2.09 -8.45
N TRP A 17 7.99 -3.27 -8.42
CA TRP A 17 8.55 -3.85 -7.19
C TRP A 17 9.58 -2.96 -6.52
N ALA A 18 10.44 -2.28 -7.29
CA ALA A 18 11.44 -1.35 -6.75
C ALA A 18 10.82 -0.25 -5.87
N THR A 19 9.57 0.14 -6.15
CA THR A 19 8.79 1.07 -5.31
C THR A 19 8.02 0.32 -4.23
N MET A 20 7.32 -0.75 -4.59
CA MET A 20 6.36 -1.41 -3.70
C MET A 20 7.01 -2.21 -2.57
N GLN A 21 8.28 -2.63 -2.72
CA GLN A 21 9.03 -3.27 -1.63
C GLN A 21 9.17 -2.40 -0.38
N GLU A 22 9.09 -1.07 -0.49
CA GLU A 22 9.13 -0.19 0.67
C GLU A 22 7.95 -0.42 1.63
N ALA A 23 6.80 -0.83 1.12
CA ALA A 23 5.68 -1.23 1.96
C ALA A 23 6.00 -2.52 2.74
N THR A 24 6.70 -3.48 2.11
CA THR A 24 7.07 -4.73 2.79
C THR A 24 8.11 -4.51 3.88
N GLN A 25 9.08 -3.61 3.66
CA GLN A 25 10.08 -3.28 4.67
C GLN A 25 9.44 -2.74 5.97
N ILE A 26 8.45 -1.85 5.84
CA ILE A 26 7.68 -1.34 6.98
C ILE A 26 6.92 -2.46 7.69
N LEU A 27 6.24 -3.33 6.93
CA LEU A 27 5.48 -4.43 7.51
C LEU A 27 6.37 -5.48 8.17
N ASP A 28 7.54 -5.75 7.61
CA ASP A 28 8.56 -6.63 8.20
C ASP A 28 9.07 -6.06 9.53
N GLU A 29 9.42 -4.76 9.58
CA GLU A 29 9.84 -4.06 10.80
C GLU A 29 8.77 -4.13 11.89
N LEU A 30 7.49 -4.01 11.49
CA LEU A 30 6.35 -4.09 12.38
C LEU A 30 5.89 -5.53 12.68
N ASN A 31 6.55 -6.55 12.14
CA ASN A 31 6.14 -7.96 12.23
C ASN A 31 4.68 -8.20 11.84
N VAL A 32 4.25 -7.61 10.73
CA VAL A 32 2.91 -7.77 10.16
C VAL A 32 2.98 -8.65 8.92
N PRO A 33 2.34 -9.82 8.90
CA PRO A 33 2.34 -10.69 7.74
C PRO A 33 1.54 -10.12 6.58
N TYR A 34 2.05 -10.30 5.37
CA TYR A 34 1.44 -9.80 4.15
C TYR A 34 1.56 -10.82 3.00
N HIS A 35 0.73 -10.63 1.97
CA HIS A 35 0.81 -11.31 0.68
C HIS A 35 1.28 -10.35 -0.39
N VAL A 36 2.12 -10.81 -1.33
CA VAL A 36 2.59 -9.99 -2.46
C VAL A 36 2.28 -10.68 -3.78
N GLU A 37 1.71 -9.96 -4.74
CA GLU A 37 1.37 -10.52 -6.04
C GLU A 37 1.37 -9.47 -7.16
N VAL A 38 1.76 -9.89 -8.37
CA VAL A 38 1.56 -9.08 -9.59
C VAL A 38 0.17 -9.36 -10.15
N VAL A 39 -0.63 -8.29 -10.23
CA VAL A 39 -1.99 -8.30 -10.78
C VAL A 39 -2.11 -7.17 -11.78
N SER A 40 -2.08 -7.48 -13.08
CA SER A 40 -2.11 -6.45 -14.11
C SER A 40 -3.54 -6.12 -14.53
N ALA A 41 -3.95 -4.86 -14.35
CA ALA A 41 -5.29 -4.41 -14.73
C ALA A 41 -5.59 -4.59 -16.22
N HIS A 42 -4.61 -4.33 -17.09
CA HIS A 42 -4.81 -4.35 -18.54
C HIS A 42 -4.42 -5.66 -19.20
N ARG A 43 -3.51 -6.43 -18.60
CA ARG A 43 -3.00 -7.69 -19.19
C ARG A 43 -3.62 -8.94 -18.58
N THR A 44 -4.13 -8.85 -17.35
CA THR A 44 -4.80 -9.93 -16.64
C THR A 44 -6.06 -9.44 -15.93
N PRO A 45 -7.06 -8.87 -16.66
CA PRO A 45 -8.24 -8.27 -16.04
C PRO A 45 -9.09 -9.28 -15.26
N ASP A 46 -9.23 -10.50 -15.76
CA ASP A 46 -9.99 -11.55 -15.08
C ASP A 46 -9.35 -11.93 -13.75
N LYS A 47 -8.01 -12.06 -13.71
CA LYS A 47 -7.25 -12.27 -12.47
C LYS A 47 -7.44 -11.13 -11.47
N LEU A 48 -7.50 -9.89 -11.96
CA LEU A 48 -7.77 -8.73 -11.12
C LEU A 48 -9.14 -8.85 -10.44
N PHE A 49 -10.17 -9.17 -11.22
CA PHE A 49 -11.52 -9.28 -10.69
C PHE A 49 -11.64 -10.45 -9.71
N GLU A 50 -11.08 -11.60 -10.03
CA GLU A 50 -11.03 -12.75 -9.13
C GLU A 50 -10.32 -12.42 -7.81
N PHE A 51 -9.17 -11.77 -7.88
CA PHE A 51 -8.43 -11.31 -6.70
C PHE A 51 -9.28 -10.37 -5.83
N ALA A 52 -9.90 -9.35 -6.43
CA ALA A 52 -10.67 -8.35 -5.71
C ALA A 52 -11.95 -8.95 -5.08
N GLU A 53 -12.69 -9.77 -5.81
CA GLU A 53 -13.92 -10.41 -5.34
C GLU A 53 -13.67 -11.43 -4.22
N ASN A 54 -12.52 -12.10 -4.23
CA ASN A 54 -12.14 -13.06 -3.18
C ASN A 54 -11.34 -12.43 -2.01
N ALA A 55 -11.01 -11.14 -2.06
CA ALA A 55 -10.13 -10.50 -1.08
C ALA A 55 -10.60 -10.69 0.38
N GLN A 56 -11.89 -10.47 0.65
CA GLN A 56 -12.46 -10.67 1.98
C GLN A 56 -12.44 -12.16 2.40
N LYS A 57 -12.76 -13.07 1.50
CA LYS A 57 -12.74 -14.53 1.74
C LYS A 57 -11.32 -15.01 2.05
N ASN A 58 -10.32 -14.43 1.39
CA ASN A 58 -8.90 -14.71 1.64
C ASN A 58 -8.37 -14.09 2.95
N GLY A 59 -9.20 -13.35 3.67
CA GLY A 59 -8.87 -12.78 4.98
C GLY A 59 -8.20 -11.42 4.92
N TYR A 60 -8.07 -10.81 3.74
CA TYR A 60 -7.48 -9.47 3.63
C TYR A 60 -8.37 -8.42 4.28
N LYS A 61 -7.76 -7.50 5.01
CA LYS A 61 -8.38 -6.36 5.68
C LYS A 61 -8.02 -5.04 5.01
N VAL A 62 -6.88 -5.01 4.33
CA VAL A 62 -6.38 -3.87 3.56
C VAL A 62 -5.66 -4.39 2.32
N ILE A 63 -5.85 -3.72 1.19
CA ILE A 63 -5.11 -3.96 -0.05
C ILE A 63 -4.28 -2.71 -0.35
N ILE A 64 -2.97 -2.89 -0.54
CA ILE A 64 -2.07 -1.85 -1.05
C ILE A 64 -1.86 -2.14 -2.53
N ALA A 65 -2.23 -1.21 -3.39
CA ALA A 65 -2.17 -1.39 -4.83
C ALA A 65 -1.30 -0.31 -5.49
N GLY A 66 -0.20 -0.71 -6.11
CA GLY A 66 0.73 0.17 -6.81
C GLY A 66 0.60 0.05 -8.33
N ALA A 67 0.60 1.19 -9.01
CA ALA A 67 0.57 1.22 -10.48
C ALA A 67 1.17 2.51 -11.03
N GLY A 68 1.72 2.44 -12.24
CA GLY A 68 2.33 3.56 -12.94
C GLY A 68 1.68 3.86 -14.29
N GLY A 69 1.81 5.10 -14.74
CA GLY A 69 1.21 5.58 -15.99
C GLY A 69 -0.31 5.67 -15.91
N ALA A 70 -1.02 4.98 -16.80
CA ALA A 70 -2.46 4.75 -16.71
C ALA A 70 -2.75 3.77 -15.53
N ALA A 71 -2.63 4.26 -14.32
CA ALA A 71 -2.60 3.49 -13.08
C ALA A 71 -4.02 3.08 -12.62
N HIS A 72 -4.71 2.27 -13.41
CA HIS A 72 -6.11 1.89 -13.18
C HIS A 72 -6.28 0.80 -12.11
N LEU A 73 -5.22 0.07 -11.76
CA LEU A 73 -5.29 -1.08 -10.86
C LEU A 73 -5.98 -0.78 -9.53
N PRO A 74 -5.62 0.26 -8.76
CA PRO A 74 -6.25 0.52 -7.46
C PRO A 74 -7.76 0.78 -7.57
N GLY A 75 -8.17 1.61 -8.52
CA GLY A 75 -9.57 1.94 -8.75
C GLY A 75 -10.41 0.74 -9.22
N MET A 76 -9.86 -0.10 -10.10
CA MET A 76 -10.52 -1.30 -10.56
C MET A 76 -10.69 -2.34 -9.45
N ILE A 77 -9.70 -2.49 -8.55
CA ILE A 77 -9.83 -3.34 -7.36
C ILE A 77 -10.91 -2.78 -6.44
N ALA A 78 -10.87 -1.47 -6.13
CA ALA A 78 -11.83 -0.82 -5.24
C ALA A 78 -13.27 -0.94 -5.74
N ALA A 79 -13.49 -0.99 -7.06
CA ALA A 79 -14.80 -1.21 -7.67
C ALA A 79 -15.35 -2.63 -7.48
N LYS A 80 -14.52 -3.61 -7.11
CA LYS A 80 -14.85 -5.03 -7.02
C LYS A 80 -14.80 -5.59 -5.60
N THR A 81 -14.36 -4.81 -4.60
CA THR A 81 -14.28 -5.26 -3.21
C THR A 81 -14.70 -4.16 -2.23
N LEU A 82 -15.15 -4.55 -1.04
CA LEU A 82 -15.35 -3.65 0.08
C LEU A 82 -14.12 -3.58 1.01
N VAL A 83 -13.08 -4.37 0.74
CA VAL A 83 -11.81 -4.26 1.47
C VAL A 83 -11.16 -2.92 1.12
N PRO A 84 -10.75 -2.10 2.11
CA PRO A 84 -10.11 -0.82 1.85
C PRO A 84 -8.89 -0.94 0.94
N VAL A 85 -8.80 -0.06 -0.07
CA VAL A 85 -7.69 -0.01 -1.02
C VAL A 85 -6.87 1.25 -0.80
N LEU A 86 -5.56 1.07 -0.60
CA LEU A 86 -4.56 2.13 -0.53
C LEU A 86 -3.79 2.15 -1.84
N GLY A 87 -3.91 3.25 -2.58
CA GLY A 87 -3.27 3.40 -3.89
C GLY A 87 -1.90 4.06 -3.77
N VAL A 88 -0.91 3.48 -4.43
CA VAL A 88 0.46 4.02 -4.51
C VAL A 88 0.76 4.38 -5.96
N PRO A 89 0.88 5.69 -6.28
CA PRO A 89 1.34 6.11 -7.59
C PRO A 89 2.81 5.75 -7.79
N VAL A 90 3.11 4.89 -8.76
CA VAL A 90 4.49 4.56 -9.12
C VAL A 90 5.01 5.59 -10.11
N LYS A 91 6.27 6.01 -9.93
CA LYS A 91 6.92 6.97 -10.81
C LYS A 91 6.95 6.46 -12.25
N SER A 92 6.46 7.27 -13.19
CA SER A 92 6.50 7.02 -14.61
C SER A 92 7.65 7.78 -15.29
N SER A 93 8.06 7.32 -16.47
CA SER A 93 9.14 7.95 -17.24
C SER A 93 8.73 9.30 -17.86
N MET A 94 7.47 9.44 -18.27
CA MET A 94 7.02 10.61 -19.03
C MET A 94 6.64 11.79 -18.14
N LEU A 95 5.91 11.56 -17.05
CA LEU A 95 5.37 12.61 -16.18
C LEU A 95 5.78 12.44 -14.71
N SER A 96 6.83 11.69 -14.45
CA SER A 96 7.42 11.50 -13.10
C SER A 96 6.43 11.01 -12.04
N GLY A 97 5.36 10.34 -12.44
CA GLY A 97 4.33 9.77 -11.57
C GLY A 97 3.10 10.67 -11.38
N VAL A 98 3.07 11.89 -11.94
CA VAL A 98 1.88 12.77 -11.87
C VAL A 98 0.70 12.16 -12.62
N ASP A 99 0.95 11.51 -13.75
CA ASP A 99 -0.03 10.71 -14.50
C ASP A 99 -0.56 9.54 -13.67
N SER A 100 0.32 8.83 -12.97
CA SER A 100 -0.06 7.76 -12.03
C SER A 100 -0.95 8.30 -10.90
N LEU A 101 -0.55 9.43 -10.30
CA LEU A 101 -1.30 10.09 -9.24
C LEU A 101 -2.73 10.46 -9.70
N TYR A 102 -2.86 11.14 -10.83
CA TYR A 102 -4.18 11.53 -11.34
C TYR A 102 -5.04 10.33 -11.72
N SER A 103 -4.44 9.25 -12.24
CA SER A 103 -5.16 8.02 -12.55
C SER A 103 -5.75 7.32 -11.30
N ILE A 104 -5.16 7.56 -10.12
CA ILE A 104 -5.55 6.90 -8.87
C ILE A 104 -6.43 7.80 -8.01
N VAL A 105 -6.09 9.10 -7.86
CA VAL A 105 -6.68 9.96 -6.83
C VAL A 105 -8.07 10.47 -7.17
N GLN A 106 -8.39 10.68 -8.46
CA GLN A 106 -9.67 11.28 -8.91
C GLN A 106 -10.78 10.24 -9.03
N MET A 107 -11.02 9.49 -7.98
CA MET A 107 -12.07 8.48 -7.94
C MET A 107 -13.47 9.12 -7.88
N PRO A 108 -14.48 8.51 -8.56
CA PRO A 108 -15.85 8.96 -8.49
C PRO A 108 -16.44 8.77 -7.09
N LYS A 109 -17.45 9.58 -6.75
CA LYS A 109 -18.22 9.41 -5.51
C LYS A 109 -18.76 7.98 -5.40
N GLY A 110 -18.49 7.31 -4.30
CA GLY A 110 -18.98 5.97 -3.99
C GLY A 110 -17.93 4.87 -4.07
N ILE A 111 -16.83 5.09 -4.80
CA ILE A 111 -15.72 4.13 -4.91
C ILE A 111 -14.41 4.80 -4.44
N PRO A 112 -14.09 4.74 -3.15
CA PRO A 112 -12.91 5.40 -2.60
C PRO A 112 -11.64 4.59 -2.80
N VAL A 113 -10.53 5.30 -3.04
CA VAL A 113 -9.16 4.80 -2.91
C VAL A 113 -8.36 5.77 -2.05
N GLY A 114 -7.78 5.29 -0.96
CA GLY A 114 -6.90 6.09 -0.11
C GLY A 114 -5.53 6.27 -0.77
N THR A 115 -5.32 7.38 -1.47
CA THR A 115 -4.12 7.59 -2.30
C THR A 115 -2.97 8.17 -1.49
N LEU A 116 -1.79 7.53 -1.55
CA LEU A 116 -0.56 7.95 -0.88
C LEU A 116 0.33 8.76 -1.85
N ALA A 117 1.51 9.15 -1.35
CA ALA A 117 2.47 9.91 -2.13
C ALA A 117 3.05 9.11 -3.32
N ILE A 118 3.58 9.80 -4.32
CA ILE A 118 4.25 9.18 -5.46
C ILE A 118 5.55 8.52 -5.02
N GLY A 119 5.77 7.29 -5.43
CA GLY A 119 7.04 6.58 -5.30
C GLY A 119 7.29 5.92 -3.94
N PRO A 120 8.56 5.73 -3.55
CA PRO A 120 8.96 4.94 -2.38
C PRO A 120 8.33 5.41 -1.06
N ALA A 121 8.29 6.71 -0.81
CA ALA A 121 7.67 7.28 0.40
C ALA A 121 6.16 6.94 0.48
N GLY A 122 5.46 6.97 -0.66
CA GLY A 122 4.06 6.57 -0.74
C GLY A 122 3.85 5.10 -0.43
N ALA A 123 4.72 4.22 -0.93
CA ALA A 123 4.66 2.79 -0.65
C ALA A 123 4.93 2.49 0.83
N ALA A 124 5.97 3.10 1.42
CA ALA A 124 6.27 2.98 2.85
C ALA A 124 5.08 3.45 3.71
N ASN A 125 4.52 4.63 3.39
CA ASN A 125 3.35 5.16 4.09
C ASN A 125 2.09 4.31 3.91
N ALA A 126 1.93 3.65 2.76
CA ALA A 126 0.84 2.69 2.57
C ALA A 126 0.97 1.48 3.50
N GLY A 127 2.19 0.93 3.65
CA GLY A 127 2.48 -0.13 4.63
C GLY A 127 2.17 0.32 6.05
N LEU A 128 2.61 1.52 6.42
CA LEU A 128 2.39 2.10 7.73
C LEU A 128 0.90 2.35 8.02
N LEU A 129 0.17 2.94 7.06
CA LEU A 129 -1.27 3.19 7.21
C LEU A 129 -2.08 1.89 7.28
N ALA A 130 -1.72 0.87 6.49
CA ALA A 130 -2.33 -0.45 6.59
C ALA A 130 -2.13 -1.08 7.97
N ALA A 131 -0.91 -0.99 8.52
CA ALA A 131 -0.63 -1.43 9.88
C ALA A 131 -1.43 -0.64 10.93
N GLN A 132 -1.55 0.68 10.78
CA GLN A 132 -2.37 1.53 11.66
C GLN A 132 -3.85 1.13 11.62
N ILE A 133 -4.40 0.78 10.46
CA ILE A 133 -5.76 0.29 10.34
C ILE A 133 -5.93 -1.00 11.14
N LEU A 134 -5.02 -1.97 11.00
CA LEU A 134 -5.07 -3.23 11.76
C LEU A 134 -4.89 -3.01 13.27
N ALA A 135 -4.07 -2.05 13.67
CA ALA A 135 -3.81 -1.74 15.08
C ALA A 135 -5.06 -1.26 15.85
N GLY A 136 -6.12 -0.86 15.14
CA GLY A 136 -7.42 -0.57 15.74
C GLY A 136 -8.01 -1.77 16.50
N TRP A 137 -7.57 -2.98 16.17
CA TRP A 137 -8.04 -4.24 16.77
C TRP A 137 -6.89 -5.10 17.32
N ASP A 138 -5.63 -4.68 17.16
CA ASP A 138 -4.43 -5.38 17.63
C ASP A 138 -3.59 -4.47 18.53
N LYS A 139 -3.75 -4.63 19.84
CA LYS A 139 -3.02 -3.84 20.85
C LYS A 139 -1.50 -4.05 20.79
N ALA A 140 -1.04 -5.25 20.43
CA ALA A 140 0.39 -5.53 20.33
C ALA A 140 1.00 -4.81 19.12
N LEU A 141 0.30 -4.77 17.99
CA LEU A 141 0.70 -3.98 16.83
C LEU A 141 0.66 -2.48 17.14
N PHE A 142 -0.36 -2.02 17.85
CA PHE A 142 -0.44 -0.63 18.29
C PHE A 142 0.79 -0.21 19.12
N ALA A 143 1.23 -1.05 20.06
CA ALA A 143 2.44 -0.77 20.84
C ALA A 143 3.71 -0.71 19.96
N ARG A 144 3.85 -1.61 18.97
CA ARG A 144 4.97 -1.56 18.01
C ARG A 144 4.97 -0.27 17.19
N LEU A 145 3.80 0.20 16.77
CA LEU A 145 3.66 1.48 16.06
C LEU A 145 4.02 2.70 16.93
N GLN A 146 3.72 2.67 18.23
CA GLN A 146 4.17 3.71 19.16
C GLN A 146 5.69 3.78 19.23
N VAL A 147 6.34 2.63 19.42
CA VAL A 147 7.82 2.54 19.43
C VAL A 147 8.41 3.02 18.11
N PHE A 148 7.85 2.60 16.97
CA PHE A 148 8.28 3.07 15.65
C PHE A 148 8.23 4.61 15.56
N ARG A 149 7.13 5.22 16.03
CA ARG A 149 6.96 6.68 16.00
C ARG A 149 7.93 7.41 16.95
N GLU A 150 8.15 6.86 18.13
CA GLU A 150 9.12 7.40 19.10
C GLU A 150 10.54 7.36 18.56
N ASN A 151 10.94 6.26 17.93
CA ASN A 151 12.25 6.13 17.29
C ASN A 151 12.47 7.18 16.21
N GLN A 152 11.47 7.44 15.35
CA GLN A 152 11.57 8.51 14.36
C GLN A 152 11.74 9.89 15.00
N THR A 153 11.01 10.17 16.07
CA THR A 153 11.12 11.43 16.81
C THR A 153 12.50 11.60 17.40
N ASN A 154 12.99 10.58 18.10
CA ASN A 154 14.31 10.61 18.73
C ASN A 154 15.43 10.76 17.70
N MET A 155 15.34 10.08 16.56
CA MET A 155 16.32 10.21 15.48
C MET A 155 16.49 11.67 15.01
N VAL A 156 15.40 12.43 14.93
CA VAL A 156 15.45 13.85 14.55
C VAL A 156 15.97 14.72 15.69
N LEU A 157 15.53 14.47 16.93
CA LEU A 157 15.92 15.24 18.10
C LEU A 157 17.42 15.05 18.44
N ASP A 158 17.93 13.84 18.28
CA ASP A 158 19.33 13.50 18.56
C ASP A 158 20.31 13.99 17.48
N ASN A 159 19.78 14.35 16.30
CA ASN A 159 20.60 14.83 15.16
C ASN A 159 20.09 16.20 14.65
N PRO A 160 20.14 17.26 15.48
CA PRO A 160 19.58 18.55 15.10
C PRO A 160 20.48 19.37 14.16
N ASP A 161 21.77 19.04 14.08
CA ASP A 161 22.73 19.76 13.21
C ASP A 161 22.72 19.14 11.80
N PRO A 162 22.25 19.83 10.75
CA PRO A 162 22.18 19.29 9.40
C PRO A 162 23.56 19.14 8.72
N ARG A 163 24.61 19.60 9.36
CA ARG A 163 26.00 19.56 8.83
C ARG A 163 26.78 18.31 9.26
N THR A 164 26.22 17.48 10.11
CA THR A 164 26.84 16.24 10.62
C THR A 164 26.32 15.01 9.89
#